data_9f09ce500b878dd4288f978004adee5b
#
_entry.id   9f09ce500b878dd4288f978004adee5b
#
_cell.length_a   1.000
_cell.length_b   1.000
_cell.length_c   1.000
_cell.angle_alpha   90.00
_cell.angle_beta   90.00
_cell.angle_gamma   90.00
#
_symmetry.space_group_name_H-M   'P 1'
#
loop_
_entity.id
_entity.type
_entity.pdbx_description
1 polymer ?
#
loop_
_entity_poly.entity_id
_entity_poly.type
_entity_poly.pdbx_seq_one_letter_code
_entity_poly.pdbx_strand_id
1 'polypeptide(L)'
;MLTRTRAVPASSLLPRLWLALAALIFVSLTLAAHAQERTVRIGYQKYGTLVLLKGRGSLEPKLKAQGYRVQWSEFPSGPPLMEALNAGAVDFGSAGETPPIFAQAASDVLAYVAHEPAAPKGEAILVPKSSAVQSVADLRGKKVALNKGSNVHYLLVRAIEAAGLTLADITPVYLAPADARAAFERGAVDAWVIWDPYFAAAEAGGNARVLADGTGLVPNHQFYLSSKSFVAENGPALDAIVAAVAEVDAWAKDNTDAVAKELSPSVGIPAPILSIALKRQTYGIRPLDEAVTKEQQRIADTFHGLKLVPKTVDIAGAVRKPGS
;
A
#
# COMPACT_ATOMS: atom_id res chain seq x y z
N MET A 1 -25.91 -73.88 -56.36
CA MET A 1 -25.81 -73.23 -55.00
C MET A 1 -25.17 -71.88 -55.19
N LEU A 2 -25.94 -70.82 -55.27
CA LEU A 2 -25.47 -69.43 -55.53
C LEU A 2 -25.54 -68.67 -54.23
N THR A 3 -24.35 -68.29 -53.73
CA THR A 3 -24.19 -67.42 -52.51
C THR A 3 -24.39 -65.98 -52.93
N ARG A 4 -25.46 -65.36 -52.44
CA ARG A 4 -25.68 -63.89 -52.52
C ARG A 4 -24.87 -63.16 -51.46
N THR A 5 -23.87 -62.44 -51.87
CA THR A 5 -23.17 -61.38 -51.07
C THR A 5 -24.10 -60.18 -50.96
N ARG A 6 -24.52 -59.78 -49.74
CA ARG A 6 -25.23 -58.53 -49.45
C ARG A 6 -24.23 -57.37 -49.40
N ALA A 7 -24.36 -56.47 -50.31
CA ALA A 7 -23.68 -55.20 -50.21
C ALA A 7 -24.29 -54.29 -49.10
N VAL A 8 -23.50 -53.75 -48.18
CA VAL A 8 -23.95 -52.79 -47.17
C VAL A 8 -23.99 -51.43 -47.82
N PRO A 9 -25.08 -50.65 -47.73
CA PRO A 9 -25.15 -49.32 -48.39
C PRO A 9 -24.25 -48.32 -47.72
N ALA A 10 -23.39 -47.66 -48.49
CA ALA A 10 -22.42 -46.62 -48.06
C ALA A 10 -23.04 -45.31 -47.58
N SER A 11 -24.38 -45.20 -47.50
CA SER A 11 -25.09 -43.94 -47.25
C SER A 11 -25.27 -43.58 -45.76
N SER A 12 -24.81 -44.42 -44.81
CA SER A 12 -25.03 -44.19 -43.34
C SER A 12 -23.82 -43.61 -42.60
N LEU A 13 -22.69 -43.43 -43.25
CA LEU A 13 -21.45 -42.92 -42.59
C LEU A 13 -21.33 -41.37 -42.64
N LEU A 14 -21.81 -40.71 -43.66
CA LEU A 14 -21.75 -39.25 -43.81
C LEU A 14 -22.48 -38.47 -42.70
N PRO A 15 -23.72 -38.78 -42.31
CA PRO A 15 -24.40 -38.03 -41.26
C PRO A 15 -23.74 -38.19 -39.85
N ARG A 16 -23.09 -39.31 -39.61
CA ARG A 16 -22.40 -39.59 -38.35
C ARG A 16 -21.08 -38.78 -38.23
N LEU A 17 -20.37 -38.59 -39.36
CA LEU A 17 -19.16 -37.72 -39.38
C LEU A 17 -19.49 -36.24 -39.13
N TRP A 18 -20.60 -35.74 -39.72
CA TRP A 18 -21.05 -34.37 -39.49
C TRP A 18 -21.49 -34.11 -38.08
N LEU A 19 -22.18 -35.07 -37.43
CA LEU A 19 -22.55 -34.98 -36.02
C LEU A 19 -21.32 -35.00 -35.07
N ALA A 20 -20.32 -35.83 -35.38
CA ALA A 20 -19.07 -35.87 -34.61
C ALA A 20 -18.27 -34.59 -34.76
N LEU A 21 -18.19 -34.02 -35.96
CA LEU A 21 -17.52 -32.76 -36.21
C LEU A 21 -18.23 -31.58 -35.53
N ALA A 22 -19.55 -31.51 -35.58
CA ALA A 22 -20.36 -30.53 -34.89
C ALA A 22 -20.23 -30.62 -33.37
N ALA A 23 -20.17 -31.83 -32.80
CA ALA A 23 -19.95 -32.07 -31.37
C ALA A 23 -18.53 -31.63 -30.96
N LEU A 24 -17.48 -31.85 -31.77
CA LEU A 24 -16.12 -31.37 -31.51
C LEU A 24 -16.01 -29.85 -31.54
N ILE A 25 -16.70 -29.21 -32.48
CA ILE A 25 -16.74 -27.73 -32.59
C ILE A 25 -17.52 -27.15 -31.40
N PHE A 26 -18.59 -27.77 -30.97
CA PHE A 26 -19.39 -27.31 -29.82
C PHE A 26 -18.61 -27.46 -28.50
N VAL A 27 -17.85 -28.56 -28.31
CA VAL A 27 -16.97 -28.79 -27.16
C VAL A 27 -15.80 -27.79 -27.16
N SER A 28 -15.23 -27.47 -28.33
CA SER A 28 -14.17 -26.47 -28.43
C SER A 28 -14.68 -25.04 -28.14
N LEU A 29 -15.88 -24.69 -28.53
CA LEU A 29 -16.52 -23.41 -28.24
C LEU A 29 -16.91 -23.26 -26.76
N THR A 30 -17.28 -24.33 -26.08
CA THR A 30 -17.59 -24.31 -24.63
C THR A 30 -16.34 -24.25 -23.77
N LEU A 31 -15.22 -24.84 -24.21
CA LEU A 31 -13.91 -24.70 -23.52
C LEU A 31 -13.30 -23.30 -23.64
N ALA A 32 -13.59 -22.57 -24.72
CA ALA A 32 -13.15 -21.18 -24.87
C ALA A 32 -13.97 -20.17 -24.01
N ALA A 33 -15.15 -20.56 -23.53
CA ALA A 33 -16.09 -19.67 -22.84
C ALA A 33 -15.88 -19.55 -21.32
N HIS A 34 -14.90 -20.24 -20.73
CA HIS A 34 -14.64 -20.22 -19.28
C HIS A 34 -13.17 -19.97 -18.96
N ALA A 35 -12.54 -18.99 -19.60
CA ALA A 35 -11.38 -18.36 -18.98
C ALA A 35 -11.92 -17.60 -17.76
N GLN A 36 -11.90 -18.24 -16.59
CA GLN A 36 -12.33 -17.62 -15.34
C GLN A 36 -11.51 -16.37 -15.14
N GLU A 37 -12.19 -15.20 -15.17
CA GLU A 37 -11.57 -13.91 -15.01
C GLU A 37 -10.83 -13.89 -13.65
N ARG A 38 -9.50 -13.74 -13.70
CA ARG A 38 -8.67 -13.69 -12.50
C ARG A 38 -8.91 -12.39 -11.75
N THR A 39 -8.86 -12.42 -10.43
CA THR A 39 -9.04 -11.22 -9.62
C THR A 39 -7.70 -10.71 -9.12
N VAL A 40 -7.43 -9.43 -9.32
CA VAL A 40 -6.34 -8.71 -8.64
C VAL A 40 -6.95 -7.92 -7.49
N ARG A 41 -6.51 -8.18 -6.27
CA ARG A 41 -7.00 -7.54 -5.04
C ARG A 41 -5.99 -6.47 -4.62
N ILE A 42 -6.42 -5.20 -4.67
CA ILE A 42 -5.57 -4.05 -4.37
C ILE A 42 -6.02 -3.39 -3.07
N GLY A 43 -5.09 -3.32 -2.11
CA GLY A 43 -5.28 -2.59 -0.86
C GLY A 43 -4.83 -1.13 -1.02
N TYR A 44 -5.65 -0.19 -0.54
CA TYR A 44 -5.32 1.23 -0.55
C TYR A 44 -5.68 1.93 0.75
N GLN A 45 -5.11 3.09 0.98
CA GLN A 45 -5.41 3.98 2.10
C GLN A 45 -5.96 5.31 1.56
N LYS A 46 -6.53 6.14 2.42
CA LYS A 46 -6.98 7.51 2.04
C LYS A 46 -5.81 8.48 1.79
N TYR A 47 -4.66 7.96 1.38
CA TYR A 47 -3.44 8.69 1.09
C TYR A 47 -2.64 7.99 -0.01
N GLY A 48 -1.77 8.74 -0.70
CA GLY A 48 -0.90 8.23 -1.75
C GLY A 48 -1.58 8.06 -3.10
N THR A 49 -0.81 7.58 -4.08
CA THR A 49 -1.23 7.54 -5.48
C THR A 49 -2.32 6.47 -5.76
N LEU A 50 -2.41 5.40 -4.95
CA LEU A 50 -3.40 4.33 -5.20
C LEU A 50 -4.86 4.79 -5.03
N VAL A 51 -5.16 5.68 -4.08
CA VAL A 51 -6.53 6.22 -3.94
C VAL A 51 -6.92 7.06 -5.16
N LEU A 52 -5.97 7.78 -5.75
CA LEU A 52 -6.18 8.55 -6.98
C LEU A 52 -6.35 7.63 -8.19
N LEU A 53 -5.50 6.61 -8.35
CA LEU A 53 -5.63 5.60 -9.39
C LEU A 53 -7.00 4.91 -9.37
N LYS A 54 -7.46 4.51 -8.16
CA LYS A 54 -8.80 3.96 -7.95
C LYS A 54 -9.89 4.95 -8.36
N GLY A 55 -9.79 6.21 -7.91
CA GLY A 55 -10.80 7.25 -8.22
C GLY A 55 -10.97 7.47 -9.72
N ARG A 56 -9.90 7.35 -10.49
CA ARG A 56 -9.90 7.53 -11.96
C ARG A 56 -10.40 6.34 -12.74
N GLY A 57 -10.40 5.15 -12.16
CA GLY A 57 -10.82 3.93 -12.83
C GLY A 57 -9.98 3.60 -14.09
N SER A 58 -8.74 4.07 -14.16
CA SER A 58 -7.88 3.91 -15.35
C SER A 58 -7.12 2.58 -15.37
N LEU A 59 -7.06 1.87 -14.24
CA LEU A 59 -6.41 0.56 -14.14
C LEU A 59 -7.29 -0.58 -14.63
N GLU A 60 -8.59 -0.52 -14.34
CA GLU A 60 -9.55 -1.60 -14.62
C GLU A 60 -9.59 -1.99 -16.12
N PRO A 61 -9.66 -1.05 -17.08
CA PRO A 61 -9.64 -1.41 -18.50
C PRO A 61 -8.32 -2.08 -18.92
N LYS A 62 -7.19 -1.64 -18.35
CA LYS A 62 -5.86 -2.19 -18.68
C LYS A 62 -5.74 -3.64 -18.22
N LEU A 63 -6.20 -3.95 -17.00
CA LEU A 63 -6.17 -5.29 -16.45
C LEU A 63 -7.25 -6.20 -17.04
N LYS A 64 -8.42 -5.67 -17.39
CA LYS A 64 -9.46 -6.42 -18.08
C LYS A 64 -8.99 -6.95 -19.44
N ALA A 65 -8.20 -6.16 -20.18
CA ALA A 65 -7.59 -6.59 -21.45
C ALA A 65 -6.63 -7.78 -21.28
N GLN A 66 -6.14 -8.03 -20.06
CA GLN A 66 -5.28 -9.16 -19.69
C GLN A 66 -6.04 -10.31 -18.99
N GLY A 67 -7.38 -10.23 -18.92
CA GLY A 67 -8.23 -11.25 -18.30
C GLY A 67 -8.32 -11.13 -16.77
N TYR A 68 -8.10 -9.93 -16.21
CA TYR A 68 -8.25 -9.67 -14.78
C TYR A 68 -9.37 -8.67 -14.51
N ARG A 69 -10.06 -8.86 -13.40
CA ARG A 69 -10.85 -7.81 -12.75
C ARG A 69 -10.11 -7.29 -11.53
N VAL A 70 -10.30 -6.02 -11.23
CA VAL A 70 -9.72 -5.37 -10.05
C VAL A 70 -10.74 -5.34 -8.92
N GLN A 71 -10.29 -5.69 -7.72
CA GLN A 71 -11.04 -5.52 -6.48
C GLN A 71 -10.26 -4.63 -5.54
N TRP A 72 -10.85 -3.50 -5.16
CA TRP A 72 -10.24 -2.54 -4.24
C TRP A 72 -10.75 -2.73 -2.81
N SER A 73 -9.83 -2.66 -1.84
CA SER A 73 -10.15 -2.70 -0.41
C SER A 73 -9.46 -1.54 0.32
N GLU A 74 -10.25 -0.76 1.08
CA GLU A 74 -9.73 0.35 1.87
C GLU A 74 -9.23 -0.12 3.23
N PHE A 75 -8.08 0.42 3.66
CA PHE A 75 -7.49 0.16 4.97
C PHE A 75 -7.23 1.48 5.70
N PRO A 76 -7.40 1.51 7.03
CA PRO A 76 -7.20 2.73 7.83
C PRO A 76 -5.73 3.14 7.97
N SER A 77 -4.80 2.19 7.74
CA SER A 77 -3.36 2.38 7.88
C SER A 77 -2.56 1.23 7.24
N GLY A 78 -1.23 1.39 7.16
CA GLY A 78 -0.33 0.38 6.60
C GLY A 78 -0.31 -0.96 7.32
N PRO A 79 -0.25 -1.04 8.66
CA PRO A 79 -0.19 -2.32 9.35
C PRO A 79 -1.33 -3.29 9.00
N PRO A 80 -2.63 -2.94 9.10
CA PRO A 80 -3.71 -3.87 8.71
C PRO A 80 -3.71 -4.20 7.21
N LEU A 81 -3.23 -3.30 6.33
CA LEU A 81 -3.07 -3.62 4.91
C LEU A 81 -2.01 -4.71 4.73
N MET A 82 -0.89 -4.62 5.44
CA MET A 82 0.18 -5.62 5.37
C MET A 82 -0.22 -6.96 6.00
N GLU A 83 -1.03 -6.96 7.04
CA GLU A 83 -1.65 -8.18 7.60
C GLU A 83 -2.54 -8.86 6.55
N ALA A 84 -3.37 -8.08 5.82
CA ALA A 84 -4.20 -8.60 4.74
C ALA A 84 -3.38 -9.16 3.56
N LEU A 85 -2.23 -8.55 3.24
CA LEU A 85 -1.29 -9.07 2.25
C LEU A 85 -0.68 -10.40 2.70
N ASN A 86 -0.20 -10.48 3.94
CA ASN A 86 0.33 -11.72 4.52
C ASN A 86 -0.73 -12.85 4.58
N ALA A 87 -1.99 -12.51 4.80
CA ALA A 87 -3.11 -13.44 4.81
C ALA A 87 -3.59 -13.82 3.39
N GLY A 88 -3.02 -13.24 2.33
CA GLY A 88 -3.43 -13.48 0.95
C GLY A 88 -4.80 -12.86 0.60
N ALA A 89 -5.29 -11.90 1.38
CA ALA A 89 -6.52 -11.14 1.08
C ALA A 89 -6.27 -9.94 0.16
N VAL A 90 -5.01 -9.53 0.01
CA VAL A 90 -4.52 -8.45 -0.86
C VAL A 90 -3.32 -8.98 -1.66
N ASP A 91 -3.27 -8.67 -2.96
CA ASP A 91 -2.20 -9.07 -3.86
C ASP A 91 -1.18 -7.93 -4.07
N PHE A 92 -1.65 -6.68 -4.02
CA PHE A 92 -0.85 -5.49 -4.22
C PHE A 92 -1.38 -4.34 -3.35
N GLY A 93 -0.48 -3.50 -2.83
CA GLY A 93 -0.86 -2.34 -2.04
C GLY A 93 0.31 -1.41 -1.78
N SER A 94 0.07 -0.33 -1.03
CA SER A 94 1.12 0.60 -0.64
C SER A 94 1.08 0.90 0.85
N ALA A 95 2.27 1.07 1.44
CA ALA A 95 2.44 1.48 2.83
C ALA A 95 3.72 2.30 2.98
N GLY A 96 3.84 3.05 4.08
CA GLY A 96 5.09 3.69 4.45
C GLY A 96 6.18 2.66 4.79
N GLU A 97 7.32 3.13 5.24
CA GLU A 97 8.55 2.31 5.40
C GLU A 97 8.47 1.26 6.53
N THR A 98 7.72 1.48 7.58
CA THR A 98 7.71 0.59 8.74
C THR A 98 6.77 -0.62 8.62
N PRO A 99 5.52 -0.52 8.13
CA PRO A 99 4.59 -1.64 8.06
C PRO A 99 5.13 -2.89 7.35
N PRO A 100 5.83 -2.79 6.20
CA PRO A 100 6.38 -3.97 5.52
C PRO A 100 7.46 -4.69 6.34
N ILE A 101 8.20 -4.01 7.20
CA ILE A 101 9.19 -4.63 8.10
C ILE A 101 8.50 -5.55 9.11
N PHE A 102 7.43 -5.07 9.74
CA PHE A 102 6.64 -5.89 10.68
C PHE A 102 5.97 -7.07 9.97
N ALA A 103 5.46 -6.86 8.75
CA ALA A 103 4.86 -7.92 7.94
C ALA A 103 5.90 -9.00 7.57
N GLN A 104 7.09 -8.59 7.14
CA GLN A 104 8.18 -9.50 6.77
C GLN A 104 8.71 -10.26 7.99
N ALA A 105 8.73 -9.65 9.17
CA ALA A 105 9.07 -10.34 10.40
C ALA A 105 8.02 -11.41 10.80
N ALA A 106 6.77 -11.21 10.45
CA ALA A 106 5.71 -12.16 10.72
C ALA A 106 5.64 -13.30 9.69
N SER A 107 5.93 -13.01 8.40
CA SER A 107 5.79 -13.96 7.30
C SER A 107 6.76 -13.65 6.15
N ASP A 108 7.17 -14.66 5.38
CA ASP A 108 8.06 -14.51 4.22
C ASP A 108 7.28 -14.33 2.88
N VAL A 109 6.10 -13.74 2.94
CA VAL A 109 5.21 -13.57 1.77
C VAL A 109 5.53 -12.31 0.97
N LEU A 110 5.99 -11.25 1.64
CA LEU A 110 6.09 -9.91 1.10
C LEU A 110 7.24 -9.74 0.09
N ALA A 111 6.97 -8.98 -0.99
CA ALA A 111 7.94 -8.46 -1.93
C ALA A 111 7.81 -6.94 -2.07
N TYR A 112 8.94 -6.23 -2.05
CA TYR A 112 9.04 -4.81 -2.40
C TYR A 112 9.10 -4.67 -3.92
N VAL A 113 8.14 -3.96 -4.50
CA VAL A 113 8.01 -3.79 -5.96
C VAL A 113 8.62 -2.49 -6.43
N ALA A 114 8.27 -1.39 -5.75
CA ALA A 114 8.71 -0.05 -6.09
C ALA A 114 8.60 0.87 -4.86
N HIS A 115 9.13 2.10 -4.98
CA HIS A 115 9.00 3.13 -3.96
C HIS A 115 8.82 4.51 -4.58
N GLU A 116 8.32 5.47 -3.78
CA GLU A 116 8.38 6.90 -4.06
C GLU A 116 9.60 7.53 -3.36
N PRO A 117 10.10 8.69 -3.84
CA PRO A 117 11.17 9.41 -3.15
C PRO A 117 10.81 9.75 -1.70
N ALA A 118 11.82 10.11 -0.90
CA ALA A 118 11.63 10.51 0.49
C ALA A 118 10.70 11.71 0.63
N ALA A 119 9.76 11.65 1.60
CA ALA A 119 8.79 12.70 1.90
C ALA A 119 8.74 13.02 3.41
N PRO A 120 9.86 13.43 4.03
CA PRO A 120 9.96 13.56 5.48
C PRO A 120 8.98 14.59 6.08
N LYS A 121 8.55 15.58 5.29
CA LYS A 121 7.57 16.59 5.73
C LYS A 121 6.12 16.08 5.77
N GLY A 122 5.86 14.88 5.28
CA GLY A 122 4.51 14.29 5.23
C GLY A 122 4.04 13.67 6.55
N GLU A 123 4.85 13.76 7.61
CA GLU A 123 4.51 13.25 8.95
C GLU A 123 5.10 14.13 10.04
N ALA A 124 4.44 14.16 11.20
CA ALA A 124 4.85 15.05 12.30
C ALA A 124 4.43 14.52 13.68
N ILE A 125 5.11 15.03 14.69
CA ILE A 125 4.71 15.00 16.09
C ILE A 125 3.93 16.30 16.36
N LEU A 126 2.67 16.17 16.73
CA LEU A 126 1.77 17.26 17.04
C LEU A 126 1.55 17.37 18.55
N VAL A 127 1.45 18.60 19.04
CA VAL A 127 0.99 18.90 20.40
C VAL A 127 -0.14 19.91 20.35
N PRO A 128 -1.02 19.97 21.38
CA PRO A 128 -2.02 21.04 21.48
C PRO A 128 -1.34 22.42 21.40
N LYS A 129 -1.97 23.37 20.73
CA LYS A 129 -1.44 24.72 20.56
C LYS A 129 -1.14 25.41 21.90
N SER A 130 -1.96 25.12 22.94
CA SER A 130 -1.80 25.61 24.30
C SER A 130 -0.84 24.78 25.15
N SER A 131 -0.23 23.71 24.61
CA SER A 131 0.66 22.82 25.35
C SER A 131 1.93 23.55 25.81
N ALA A 132 2.36 23.26 27.04
CA ALA A 132 3.65 23.71 27.58
C ALA A 132 4.85 22.94 26.98
N VAL A 133 4.64 21.84 26.29
CA VAL A 133 5.68 21.06 25.59
C VAL A 133 6.23 21.90 24.45
N GLN A 134 7.50 22.31 24.50
CA GLN A 134 8.14 23.16 23.48
C GLN A 134 9.18 22.42 22.62
N SER A 135 9.67 21.29 23.12
CA SER A 135 10.68 20.46 22.46
C SER A 135 10.33 18.97 22.59
N VAL A 136 10.97 18.14 21.79
CA VAL A 136 10.81 16.66 21.90
C VAL A 136 11.30 16.16 23.27
N ALA A 137 12.28 16.82 23.90
CA ALA A 137 12.77 16.47 25.24
C ALA A 137 11.67 16.63 26.32
N ASP A 138 10.72 17.55 26.12
CA ASP A 138 9.61 17.78 27.05
C ASP A 138 8.52 16.67 26.98
N LEU A 139 8.66 15.72 26.06
CA LEU A 139 7.81 14.53 25.98
C LEU A 139 8.08 13.52 27.11
N ARG A 140 9.16 13.72 27.92
CA ARG A 140 9.44 12.88 29.08
C ARG A 140 8.22 12.80 30.00
N GLY A 141 7.76 11.56 30.30
CA GLY A 141 6.58 11.30 31.12
C GLY A 141 5.24 11.59 30.46
N LYS A 142 5.22 12.00 29.17
CA LYS A 142 3.99 12.35 28.44
C LYS A 142 3.35 11.14 27.75
N LYS A 143 2.02 11.24 27.55
CA LYS A 143 1.26 10.27 26.75
C LYS A 143 1.32 10.67 25.28
N VAL A 144 1.90 9.82 24.45
CA VAL A 144 2.10 10.07 23.02
C VAL A 144 1.29 9.06 22.22
N ALA A 145 0.24 9.55 21.54
CA ALA A 145 -0.59 8.70 20.67
C ALA A 145 0.11 8.47 19.32
N LEU A 146 0.05 7.24 18.83
CA LEU A 146 0.57 6.85 17.51
C LEU A 146 -0.04 5.54 17.04
N ASN A 147 0.08 5.25 15.75
CA ASN A 147 -0.27 3.92 15.21
C ASN A 147 0.96 3.00 15.27
N LYS A 148 0.86 1.91 16.06
CA LYS A 148 1.96 0.96 16.25
C LYS A 148 2.36 0.30 14.93
N GLY A 149 3.66 0.22 14.67
CA GLY A 149 4.19 -0.43 13.47
C GLY A 149 3.97 0.35 12.16
N SER A 150 3.51 1.61 12.23
CA SER A 150 3.45 2.52 11.09
C SER A 150 4.73 3.35 10.97
N ASN A 151 4.89 4.09 9.87
CA ASN A 151 6.04 5.00 9.66
C ASN A 151 6.20 6.02 10.78
N VAL A 152 5.10 6.58 11.32
CA VAL A 152 5.18 7.53 12.45
C VAL A 152 5.68 6.88 13.76
N HIS A 153 5.68 5.56 13.86
CA HIS A 153 6.36 4.88 14.97
C HIS A 153 7.89 5.04 14.83
N TYR A 154 8.42 4.95 13.60
CA TYR A 154 9.83 5.22 13.35
C TYR A 154 10.19 6.69 13.58
N LEU A 155 9.36 7.63 13.10
CA LEU A 155 9.54 9.06 13.38
C LEU A 155 9.63 9.32 14.89
N LEU A 156 8.70 8.76 15.69
CA LEU A 156 8.75 8.95 17.13
C LEU A 156 10.04 8.42 17.74
N VAL A 157 10.44 7.19 17.37
CA VAL A 157 11.70 6.58 17.86
C VAL A 157 12.89 7.50 17.54
N ARG A 158 13.03 7.94 16.29
CA ARG A 158 14.16 8.78 15.87
C ARG A 158 14.14 10.15 16.53
N ALA A 159 12.97 10.75 16.70
CA ALA A 159 12.84 12.05 17.35
C ALA A 159 13.21 12.02 18.82
N ILE A 160 12.72 11.02 19.58
CA ILE A 160 13.04 10.91 21.01
C ILE A 160 14.50 10.53 21.22
N GLU A 161 15.09 9.64 20.41
CA GLU A 161 16.52 9.30 20.46
C GLU A 161 17.40 10.56 20.22
N ALA A 162 17.06 11.37 19.21
CA ALA A 162 17.77 12.63 18.95
C ALA A 162 17.68 13.63 20.10
N ALA A 163 16.61 13.55 20.92
CA ALA A 163 16.42 14.36 22.12
C ALA A 163 17.00 13.72 23.40
N GLY A 164 17.74 12.59 23.30
CA GLY A 164 18.30 11.89 24.44
C GLY A 164 17.28 11.15 25.31
N LEU A 165 16.15 10.77 24.71
CA LEU A 165 15.11 9.99 25.33
C LEU A 165 15.04 8.57 24.73
N THR A 166 14.35 7.70 25.44
CA THR A 166 13.99 6.34 24.99
C THR A 166 12.48 6.15 25.05
N LEU A 167 11.96 5.05 24.48
CA LEU A 167 10.54 4.71 24.60
C LEU A 167 10.08 4.52 26.05
N ALA A 168 10.99 4.16 26.97
CA ALA A 168 10.67 4.02 28.40
C ALA A 168 10.49 5.38 29.10
N ASP A 169 10.98 6.47 28.52
CA ASP A 169 10.83 7.81 29.07
C ASP A 169 9.48 8.47 28.75
N ILE A 170 8.67 7.86 27.89
CA ILE A 170 7.35 8.34 27.49
C ILE A 170 6.29 7.26 27.75
N THR A 171 5.02 7.57 27.58
CA THR A 171 3.92 6.61 27.60
C THR A 171 3.31 6.50 26.21
N PRO A 172 3.75 5.56 25.36
CA PRO A 172 3.14 5.36 24.03
C PRO A 172 1.70 4.86 24.17
N VAL A 173 0.77 5.50 23.45
CA VAL A 173 -0.64 5.12 23.40
C VAL A 173 -0.94 4.67 21.97
N TYR A 174 -1.05 3.36 21.77
CA TYR A 174 -1.24 2.76 20.45
C TYR A 174 -2.70 2.79 20.03
N LEU A 175 -3.02 3.61 19.04
CA LEU A 175 -4.37 3.84 18.55
C LEU A 175 -4.40 3.88 17.01
N ALA A 176 -5.54 3.52 16.42
CA ALA A 176 -5.80 3.80 15.02
C ALA A 176 -5.90 5.32 14.78
N PRO A 177 -5.65 5.82 13.55
CA PRO A 177 -5.60 7.27 13.30
C PRO A 177 -6.83 8.05 13.75
N ALA A 178 -8.04 7.52 13.53
CA ALA A 178 -9.29 8.18 13.94
C ALA A 178 -9.42 8.25 15.47
N ASP A 179 -9.08 7.17 16.18
CA ASP A 179 -9.15 7.12 17.65
C ASP A 179 -8.06 8.00 18.27
N ALA A 180 -6.86 8.02 17.68
CA ALA A 180 -5.76 8.89 18.10
C ALA A 180 -6.13 10.36 17.96
N ARG A 181 -6.76 10.74 16.82
CA ARG A 181 -7.31 12.08 16.63
C ARG A 181 -8.30 12.45 17.73
N ALA A 182 -9.29 11.60 17.97
CA ALA A 182 -10.30 11.83 18.99
C ALA A 182 -9.69 11.92 20.40
N ALA A 183 -8.67 11.10 20.72
CA ALA A 183 -7.94 11.16 21.99
C ALA A 183 -7.16 12.47 22.13
N PHE A 184 -6.52 12.92 21.07
CA PHE A 184 -5.77 14.18 21.04
C PHE A 184 -6.69 15.41 21.20
N GLU A 185 -7.79 15.45 20.44
CA GLU A 185 -8.77 16.55 20.50
C GLU A 185 -9.44 16.68 21.88
N ARG A 186 -9.61 15.55 22.61
CA ARG A 186 -10.14 15.53 23.98
C ARG A 186 -9.11 15.85 25.07
N GLY A 187 -7.82 15.99 24.72
CA GLY A 187 -6.74 16.14 25.69
C GLY A 187 -6.46 14.87 26.51
N ALA A 188 -6.84 13.68 26.01
CA ALA A 188 -6.55 12.40 26.67
C ALA A 188 -5.09 11.96 26.47
N VAL A 189 -4.39 12.55 25.51
CA VAL A 189 -2.96 12.39 25.22
C VAL A 189 -2.31 13.76 25.06
N ASP A 190 -1.01 13.84 25.37
CA ASP A 190 -0.24 15.08 25.35
C ASP A 190 0.32 15.41 23.94
N ALA A 191 0.55 14.38 23.13
CA ALA A 191 1.05 14.50 21.78
C ALA A 191 0.43 13.42 20.86
N TRP A 192 0.44 13.70 19.56
CA TRP A 192 -0.03 12.78 18.51
C TRP A 192 0.96 12.75 17.36
N VAL A 193 1.45 11.56 17.02
CA VAL A 193 2.33 11.36 15.87
C VAL A 193 1.51 10.82 14.72
N ILE A 194 1.49 11.56 13.60
CA ILE A 194 0.56 11.27 12.48
C ILE A 194 1.14 11.75 11.15
N TRP A 195 0.62 11.17 10.07
CA TRP A 195 0.96 11.49 8.69
C TRP A 195 -0.18 12.22 7.98
N ASP A 196 0.12 12.79 6.82
CA ASP A 196 -0.86 13.39 5.92
C ASP A 196 -1.87 12.35 5.36
N PRO A 197 -3.13 12.69 5.14
CA PRO A 197 -3.69 14.04 5.23
C PRO A 197 -4.22 14.41 6.63
N TYR A 198 -4.14 13.50 7.61
CA TYR A 198 -4.60 13.77 8.99
C TYR A 198 -3.77 14.87 9.65
N PHE A 199 -2.47 14.92 9.35
CA PHE A 199 -1.58 15.97 9.82
C PHE A 199 -2.05 17.35 9.33
N ALA A 200 -2.24 17.55 8.04
CA ALA A 200 -2.75 18.80 7.49
C ALA A 200 -4.14 19.17 8.03
N ALA A 201 -5.01 18.16 8.25
CA ALA A 201 -6.32 18.39 8.83
C ALA A 201 -6.24 18.86 10.29
N ALA A 202 -5.31 18.32 11.09
CA ALA A 202 -5.09 18.75 12.47
C ALA A 202 -4.54 20.18 12.55
N GLU A 203 -3.59 20.55 11.68
CA GLU A 203 -3.10 21.92 11.59
C GLU A 203 -4.21 22.91 11.21
N ALA A 204 -5.00 22.57 10.18
CA ALA A 204 -6.09 23.41 9.71
C ALA A 204 -7.20 23.59 10.76
N GLY A 205 -7.37 22.64 11.67
CA GLY A 205 -8.29 22.73 12.81
C GLY A 205 -7.89 23.79 13.86
N GLY A 206 -6.65 24.31 13.78
CA GLY A 206 -6.17 25.44 14.57
C GLY A 206 -5.83 25.13 16.04
N ASN A 207 -6.08 23.89 16.50
CA ASN A 207 -5.83 23.47 17.89
C ASN A 207 -4.52 22.70 18.08
N ALA A 208 -3.83 22.39 16.99
CA ALA A 208 -2.55 21.70 16.99
C ALA A 208 -1.41 22.59 16.49
N ARG A 209 -0.19 22.31 16.94
CA ARG A 209 1.05 22.81 16.35
C ARG A 209 2.05 21.67 16.19
N VAL A 210 2.90 21.80 15.19
CA VAL A 210 4.01 20.89 14.95
C VAL A 210 5.08 21.10 16.04
N LEU A 211 5.50 19.99 16.66
CA LEU A 211 6.64 19.94 17.55
C LEU A 211 7.91 19.55 16.78
N ALA A 212 7.81 18.56 15.91
CA ALA A 212 8.85 18.13 14.98
C ALA A 212 8.19 17.43 13.78
N ASP A 213 8.82 17.51 12.61
CA ASP A 213 8.50 16.69 11.44
C ASP A 213 9.62 15.67 11.14
N GLY A 214 9.52 14.93 10.05
CA GLY A 214 10.53 13.94 9.67
C GLY A 214 11.84 14.51 9.14
N THR A 215 11.94 15.83 8.92
CA THR A 215 13.11 16.46 8.30
C THR A 215 14.37 16.21 9.12
N GLY A 216 15.38 15.59 8.49
CA GLY A 216 16.64 15.23 9.13
C GLY A 216 16.57 14.05 10.11
N LEU A 217 15.40 13.46 10.31
CA LEU A 217 15.17 12.33 11.22
C LEU A 217 14.89 11.03 10.47
N VAL A 218 13.96 11.06 9.50
CA VAL A 218 13.48 9.90 8.76
C VAL A 218 13.24 10.23 7.28
N PRO A 219 13.36 9.27 6.36
CA PRO A 219 13.07 9.51 4.94
C PRO A 219 11.57 9.55 4.65
N ASN A 220 10.77 8.77 5.36
CA ASN A 220 9.33 8.59 5.11
C ASN A 220 9.04 8.20 3.65
N HIS A 221 9.63 7.10 3.18
CA HIS A 221 9.32 6.52 1.88
C HIS A 221 7.94 5.87 1.86
N GLN A 222 7.27 5.98 0.72
CA GLN A 222 6.13 5.14 0.38
C GLN A 222 6.62 3.97 -0.46
N PHE A 223 6.27 2.74 -0.07
CA PHE A 223 6.57 1.52 -0.81
C PHE A 223 5.32 0.94 -1.46
N TYR A 224 5.50 0.37 -2.65
CA TYR A 224 4.53 -0.48 -3.34
C TYR A 224 4.94 -1.93 -3.13
N LEU A 225 4.01 -2.73 -2.66
CA LEU A 225 4.25 -4.04 -2.08
C LEU A 225 3.32 -5.07 -2.71
N SER A 226 3.81 -6.28 -2.84
CA SER A 226 3.03 -7.40 -3.39
C SER A 226 3.37 -8.68 -2.63
N SER A 227 2.62 -9.76 -2.88
CA SER A 227 3.07 -11.08 -2.46
C SER A 227 4.08 -11.66 -3.45
N LYS A 228 5.05 -12.42 -2.96
CA LYS A 228 6.04 -13.13 -3.81
C LYS A 228 5.38 -14.05 -4.84
N SER A 229 4.27 -14.70 -4.46
CA SER A 229 3.49 -15.55 -5.37
C SER A 229 2.85 -14.74 -6.48
N PHE A 230 2.24 -13.59 -6.17
CA PHE A 230 1.65 -12.73 -7.19
C PHE A 230 2.72 -12.19 -8.16
N VAL A 231 3.88 -11.80 -7.64
CA VAL A 231 5.04 -11.37 -8.47
C VAL A 231 5.44 -12.48 -9.45
N ALA A 232 5.56 -13.72 -8.97
CA ALA A 232 6.02 -14.86 -9.78
C ALA A 232 5.00 -15.30 -10.84
N GLU A 233 3.70 -15.26 -10.51
CA GLU A 233 2.65 -15.84 -11.35
C GLU A 233 1.95 -14.81 -12.25
N ASN A 234 2.04 -13.51 -11.92
CA ASN A 234 1.25 -12.44 -12.55
C ASN A 234 2.11 -11.24 -12.97
N GLY A 235 3.36 -11.47 -13.38
CA GLY A 235 4.33 -10.43 -13.79
C GLY A 235 3.74 -9.36 -14.72
N PRO A 236 3.11 -9.74 -15.87
CA PRO A 236 2.51 -8.75 -16.77
C PRO A 236 1.41 -7.88 -16.14
N ALA A 237 0.58 -8.45 -15.26
CA ALA A 237 -0.44 -7.69 -14.54
C ALA A 237 0.19 -6.73 -13.53
N LEU A 238 1.23 -7.18 -12.83
CA LEU A 238 1.98 -6.34 -11.90
C LEU A 238 2.66 -5.17 -12.61
N ASP A 239 3.26 -5.41 -13.78
CA ASP A 239 3.88 -4.36 -14.60
C ASP A 239 2.84 -3.34 -15.07
N ALA A 240 1.64 -3.79 -15.46
CA ALA A 240 0.54 -2.90 -15.84
C ALA A 240 0.06 -2.05 -14.65
N ILE A 241 0.03 -2.60 -13.43
CA ILE A 241 -0.30 -1.86 -12.20
C ILE A 241 0.75 -0.79 -11.95
N VAL A 242 2.04 -1.15 -11.96
CA VAL A 242 3.15 -0.22 -11.72
C VAL A 242 3.16 0.89 -12.77
N ALA A 243 2.94 0.57 -14.03
CA ALA A 243 2.84 1.56 -15.11
C ALA A 243 1.64 2.50 -14.91
N ALA A 244 0.48 1.99 -14.50
CA ALA A 244 -0.69 2.82 -14.21
C ALA A 244 -0.48 3.75 -13.01
N VAL A 245 0.21 3.28 -11.96
CA VAL A 245 0.64 4.11 -10.84
C VAL A 245 1.57 5.21 -11.34
N ALA A 246 2.58 4.88 -12.15
CA ALA A 246 3.55 5.84 -12.67
C ALA A 246 2.90 6.95 -13.52
N GLU A 247 1.91 6.60 -14.35
CA GLU A 247 1.15 7.58 -15.15
C GLU A 247 0.37 8.57 -14.28
N VAL A 248 -0.32 8.05 -13.26
CA VAL A 248 -1.12 8.87 -12.34
C VAL A 248 -0.22 9.72 -11.47
N ASP A 249 0.89 9.17 -11.01
CA ASP A 249 1.89 9.83 -10.17
C ASP A 249 2.56 11.00 -10.92
N ALA A 250 2.98 10.76 -12.15
CA ALA A 250 3.55 11.81 -13.01
C ALA A 250 2.58 12.98 -13.24
N TRP A 251 1.30 12.69 -13.46
CA TRP A 251 0.28 13.73 -13.61
C TRP A 251 0.03 14.46 -12.28
N ALA A 252 -0.07 13.73 -11.16
CA ALA A 252 -0.38 14.28 -9.84
C ALA A 252 0.68 15.29 -9.39
N LYS A 253 1.95 15.05 -9.70
CA LYS A 253 3.09 15.92 -9.38
C LYS A 253 2.84 17.36 -9.80
N ASP A 254 2.33 17.58 -11.01
CA ASP A 254 2.13 18.90 -11.58
C ASP A 254 0.70 19.43 -11.37
N ASN A 255 -0.20 18.63 -10.78
CA ASN A 255 -1.63 18.91 -10.68
C ASN A 255 -2.20 18.74 -9.26
N THR A 256 -1.41 19.00 -8.22
CA THR A 256 -1.80 18.72 -6.81
C THR A 256 -3.14 19.35 -6.40
N ASP A 257 -3.45 20.56 -6.87
CA ASP A 257 -4.73 21.22 -6.57
C ASP A 257 -5.93 20.55 -7.28
N ALA A 258 -5.72 20.00 -8.48
CA ALA A 258 -6.73 19.20 -9.17
C ALA A 258 -6.94 17.84 -8.48
N VAL A 259 -5.84 17.18 -8.07
CA VAL A 259 -5.88 15.96 -7.25
C VAL A 259 -6.66 16.20 -5.95
N ALA A 260 -6.39 17.31 -5.26
CA ALA A 260 -7.09 17.65 -4.03
C ALA A 260 -8.61 17.77 -4.24
N LYS A 261 -9.04 18.41 -5.33
CA LYS A 261 -10.48 18.53 -5.68
C LYS A 261 -11.10 17.17 -6.02
N GLU A 262 -10.36 16.32 -6.77
CA GLU A 262 -10.81 14.99 -7.17
C GLU A 262 -10.98 14.05 -5.96
N LEU A 263 -10.04 14.08 -5.02
CA LEU A 263 -10.03 13.19 -3.85
C LEU A 263 -10.90 13.67 -2.67
N SER A 264 -11.16 14.97 -2.56
CA SER A 264 -11.88 15.56 -1.42
C SER A 264 -13.19 14.84 -1.07
N PRO A 265 -14.07 14.47 -2.01
CA PRO A 265 -15.32 13.77 -1.69
C PRO A 265 -15.11 12.37 -1.10
N SER A 266 -14.11 11.62 -1.59
CA SER A 266 -13.84 10.23 -1.17
C SER A 266 -13.03 10.16 0.13
N VAL A 267 -12.10 11.11 0.33
CA VAL A 267 -11.26 11.17 1.54
C VAL A 267 -12.00 11.82 2.71
N GLY A 268 -12.98 12.71 2.44
CA GLY A 268 -13.74 13.41 3.45
C GLY A 268 -12.98 14.58 4.10
N ILE A 269 -11.95 15.12 3.40
CA ILE A 269 -11.15 16.27 3.83
C ILE A 269 -11.30 17.37 2.77
N PRO A 270 -11.52 18.64 3.17
CA PRO A 270 -11.65 19.75 2.22
C PRO A 270 -10.45 19.90 1.28
N ALA A 271 -10.70 20.16 0.00
CA ALA A 271 -9.66 20.24 -1.03
C ALA A 271 -8.49 21.20 -0.69
N PRO A 272 -8.70 22.39 -0.08
CA PRO A 272 -7.57 23.23 0.33
C PRO A 272 -6.63 22.57 1.34
N ILE A 273 -7.16 21.75 2.25
CA ILE A 273 -6.37 21.01 3.24
C ILE A 273 -5.65 19.85 2.57
N LEU A 274 -6.31 19.10 1.69
CA LEU A 274 -5.67 18.05 0.90
C LEU A 274 -4.55 18.59 0.02
N SER A 275 -4.71 19.78 -0.54
CA SER A 275 -3.65 20.42 -1.33
C SER A 275 -2.36 20.64 -0.52
N ILE A 276 -2.48 20.98 0.77
CA ILE A 276 -1.31 21.09 1.66
C ILE A 276 -0.62 19.72 1.82
N ALA A 277 -1.38 18.68 2.10
CA ALA A 277 -0.88 17.32 2.25
C ALA A 277 -0.18 16.82 0.98
N LEU A 278 -0.81 17.01 -0.19
CA LEU A 278 -0.28 16.59 -1.49
C LEU A 278 1.00 17.34 -1.89
N LYS A 279 1.18 18.58 -1.45
CA LYS A 279 2.42 19.35 -1.66
C LYS A 279 3.59 18.91 -0.77
N ARG A 280 3.32 18.14 0.29
CA ARG A 280 4.33 17.48 1.13
C ARG A 280 4.70 16.09 0.63
N GLN A 281 3.81 15.46 -0.17
CA GLN A 281 4.08 14.19 -0.82
C GLN A 281 5.13 14.38 -1.92
N THR A 282 5.94 13.36 -2.15
CA THR A 282 6.87 13.29 -3.28
C THR A 282 6.32 12.30 -4.31
N TYR A 283 6.66 12.53 -5.56
CA TYR A 283 6.17 11.78 -6.71
C TYR A 283 7.34 11.22 -7.52
N GLY A 284 7.11 10.19 -8.31
CA GLY A 284 8.10 9.54 -9.14
C GLY A 284 8.42 8.14 -8.66
N ILE A 285 7.44 7.23 -8.82
CA ILE A 285 7.60 5.80 -8.53
C ILE A 285 8.79 5.22 -9.31
N ARG A 286 9.62 4.43 -8.65
CA ARG A 286 10.81 3.79 -9.22
C ARG A 286 11.14 2.47 -8.50
N PRO A 287 11.90 1.56 -9.14
CA PRO A 287 12.45 0.39 -8.47
C PRO A 287 13.31 0.78 -7.28
N LEU A 288 13.38 -0.10 -6.27
CA LEU A 288 14.28 0.11 -5.14
C LEU A 288 15.74 0.03 -5.60
N ASP A 289 16.51 1.04 -5.29
CA ASP A 289 17.96 1.04 -5.45
C ASP A 289 18.67 0.56 -4.17
N GLU A 290 19.98 0.44 -4.24
CA GLU A 290 20.81 -0.03 -3.11
C GLU A 290 20.72 0.92 -1.91
N ALA A 291 20.63 2.23 -2.15
CA ALA A 291 20.59 3.24 -1.08
C ALA A 291 19.28 3.12 -0.28
N VAL A 292 18.14 3.04 -0.97
CA VAL A 292 16.83 2.86 -0.34
C VAL A 292 16.73 1.50 0.36
N THR A 293 17.28 0.44 -0.26
CA THR A 293 17.31 -0.90 0.35
C THR A 293 18.11 -0.92 1.65
N LYS A 294 19.27 -0.27 1.67
CA LYS A 294 20.11 -0.13 2.88
C LYS A 294 19.44 0.73 3.96
N GLU A 295 18.74 1.78 3.54
CA GLU A 295 17.98 2.62 4.47
C GLU A 295 16.85 1.83 5.12
N GLN A 296 16.07 1.10 4.32
CA GLN A 296 15.00 0.24 4.81
C GLN A 296 15.54 -0.85 5.76
N GLN A 297 16.74 -1.40 5.48
CA GLN A 297 17.39 -2.35 6.38
C GLN A 297 17.75 -1.71 7.72
N ARG A 298 18.27 -0.45 7.73
CA ARG A 298 18.55 0.26 8.99
C ARG A 298 17.30 0.47 9.85
N ILE A 299 16.16 0.75 9.23
CA ILE A 299 14.88 0.85 9.93
C ILE A 299 14.52 -0.49 10.57
N ALA A 300 14.66 -1.58 9.82
CA ALA A 300 14.40 -2.93 10.32
C ALA A 300 15.31 -3.29 11.51
N ASP A 301 16.60 -2.99 11.40
CA ASP A 301 17.60 -3.24 12.45
C ASP A 301 17.30 -2.41 13.72
N THR A 302 16.83 -1.16 13.56
CA THR A 302 16.40 -0.32 14.68
C THR A 302 15.25 -0.96 15.43
N PHE A 303 14.19 -1.39 14.76
CA PHE A 303 13.04 -2.04 15.40
C PHE A 303 13.39 -3.40 16.03
N HIS A 304 14.31 -4.15 15.43
CA HIS A 304 14.81 -5.38 16.01
C HIS A 304 15.63 -5.10 17.27
N GLY A 305 16.54 -4.12 17.25
CA GLY A 305 17.32 -3.69 18.42
C GLY A 305 16.45 -3.22 19.59
N LEU A 306 15.35 -2.56 19.31
CA LEU A 306 14.33 -2.15 20.29
C LEU A 306 13.41 -3.31 20.74
N LYS A 307 13.61 -4.53 20.23
CA LYS A 307 12.78 -5.72 20.52
C LYS A 307 11.29 -5.53 20.14
N LEU A 308 11.00 -4.62 19.22
CA LEU A 308 9.65 -4.38 18.68
C LEU A 308 9.36 -5.32 17.51
N VAL A 309 10.40 -5.84 16.87
CA VAL A 309 10.36 -6.91 15.86
C VAL A 309 11.14 -8.12 16.42
N PRO A 310 10.56 -9.34 16.42
CA PRO A 310 11.12 -10.48 17.16
C PRO A 310 12.32 -11.13 16.48
N LYS A 311 12.52 -10.93 15.19
CA LYS A 311 13.62 -11.49 14.40
C LYS A 311 14.17 -10.47 13.41
N THR A 312 15.41 -10.66 12.99
CA THR A 312 15.99 -9.92 11.86
C THR A 312 15.23 -10.24 10.57
N VAL A 313 15.16 -9.28 9.67
CA VAL A 313 14.60 -9.43 8.33
C VAL A 313 15.66 -9.07 7.29
N ASP A 314 15.63 -9.73 6.14
CA ASP A 314 16.49 -9.42 4.99
C ASP A 314 15.65 -8.62 3.97
N ILE A 315 15.85 -7.32 3.94
CA ILE A 315 15.15 -6.44 3.01
C ILE A 315 15.58 -6.74 1.57
N ALA A 316 16.88 -6.92 1.32
CA ALA A 316 17.38 -7.14 -0.03
C ALA A 316 16.82 -8.42 -0.68
N GLY A 317 16.67 -9.48 0.13
CA GLY A 317 16.06 -10.74 -0.32
C GLY A 317 14.56 -10.65 -0.63
N ALA A 318 13.89 -9.57 -0.21
CA ALA A 318 12.49 -9.32 -0.50
C ALA A 318 12.26 -8.31 -1.65
N VAL A 319 13.31 -7.71 -2.20
CA VAL A 319 13.19 -6.78 -3.33
C VAL A 319 12.95 -7.56 -4.62
N ARG A 320 11.89 -7.17 -5.36
CA ARG A 320 11.63 -7.70 -6.70
C ARG A 320 12.79 -7.37 -7.63
N LYS A 321 13.31 -8.39 -8.32
CA LYS A 321 14.33 -8.18 -9.35
C LYS A 321 13.68 -7.75 -10.67
N PRO A 322 14.31 -6.85 -11.44
CA PRO A 322 13.80 -6.49 -12.77
C PRO A 322 13.67 -7.75 -13.64
N GLY A 323 12.49 -7.93 -14.27
CA GLY A 323 12.24 -9.06 -15.17
C GLY A 323 11.88 -10.39 -14.48
N SER A 324 11.66 -10.39 -13.16
CA SER A 324 11.13 -11.56 -12.43
C SER A 324 9.62 -11.52 -12.30
#